data_cfc72345772ea1e57f7670a18bd38647
#
_entry.id   cfc72345772ea1e57f7670a18bd38647
#
_cell.length_a   1.000
_cell.length_b   1.000
_cell.length_c   1.000
_cell.angle_alpha   90.00
_cell.angle_beta   90.00
_cell.angle_gamma   90.00
#
_symmetry.space_group_name_H-M   'P 1'
#
loop_
_entity.id
_entity.type
_entity.pdbx_description
1 polymer ?
#
loop_
_entity_poly.entity_id
_entity_poly.type
_entity_poly.pdbx_seq_one_letter_code
_entity_poly.pdbx_strand_id
1 'polypeptide(L)'
;MITRIFTGLTLLCGLAFSGLALAQQPAPTPAPALTYALAEQAMTAALAEARANNWNLTIVVADEYGLPVMIHRMDGASARSYEIALAKAKVVQETGISSGEYGT
;
A
#
# COMPACT_ATOMS: atom_id res chain seq x y z
N MET A 1 9.93 -18.70 -82.32
CA MET A 1 9.85 -17.36 -81.69
C MET A 1 9.36 -17.58 -80.30
N ILE A 2 10.22 -17.45 -79.34
CA ILE A 2 9.88 -17.67 -77.94
C ILE A 2 9.89 -16.31 -77.21
N THR A 3 8.73 -15.82 -76.85
CA THR A 3 8.59 -14.60 -76.08
C THR A 3 8.55 -14.98 -74.59
N ARG A 4 9.61 -14.72 -73.91
CA ARG A 4 9.69 -14.89 -72.48
C ARG A 4 9.14 -13.66 -71.79
N ILE A 5 8.01 -13.79 -71.16
CA ILE A 5 7.46 -12.77 -70.27
C ILE A 5 8.06 -13.04 -68.86
N PHE A 6 8.94 -12.17 -68.40
CA PHE A 6 9.38 -12.15 -67.04
C PHE A 6 8.36 -11.40 -66.19
N THR A 7 7.59 -12.13 -65.42
CA THR A 7 6.73 -11.52 -64.40
C THR A 7 7.55 -11.36 -63.14
N GLY A 8 7.96 -10.15 -62.89
CA GLY A 8 8.66 -9.81 -61.64
C GLY A 8 7.69 -9.84 -60.46
N LEU A 9 7.87 -10.81 -59.58
CA LEU A 9 7.15 -10.89 -58.32
C LEU A 9 7.86 -9.98 -57.30
N THR A 10 7.34 -8.80 -57.11
CA THR A 10 7.83 -7.89 -56.06
C THR A 10 7.25 -8.34 -54.72
N LEU A 11 8.08 -9.01 -53.94
CA LEU A 11 7.71 -9.39 -52.57
C LEU A 11 7.80 -8.17 -51.68
N LEU A 12 6.67 -7.54 -51.38
CA LEU A 12 6.57 -6.44 -50.44
C LEU A 12 6.57 -7.03 -49.02
N CYS A 13 7.74 -7.02 -48.39
CA CYS A 13 7.90 -7.42 -46.96
C CYS A 13 7.32 -6.33 -46.10
N GLY A 14 6.04 -6.46 -45.75
CA GLY A 14 5.38 -5.59 -44.76
C GLY A 14 5.89 -5.95 -43.37
N LEU A 15 6.80 -5.16 -42.85
CA LEU A 15 7.17 -5.17 -41.42
C LEU A 15 5.99 -4.63 -40.61
N ALA A 16 5.16 -5.55 -40.13
CA ALA A 16 4.17 -5.23 -39.12
C ALA A 16 4.92 -4.93 -37.82
N PHE A 17 5.13 -3.66 -37.54
CA PHE A 17 5.50 -3.19 -36.22
C PHE A 17 4.28 -3.41 -35.29
N SER A 18 4.22 -4.58 -34.68
CA SER A 18 3.32 -4.79 -33.55
C SER A 18 3.84 -3.94 -32.41
N GLY A 19 3.34 -2.71 -32.32
CA GLY A 19 3.56 -1.87 -31.17
C GLY A 19 3.04 -2.60 -29.94
N LEU A 20 3.94 -3.07 -29.08
CA LEU A 20 3.57 -3.43 -27.72
C LEU A 20 3.01 -2.14 -27.08
N ALA A 21 1.69 -2.06 -27.03
CA ALA A 21 1.04 -1.10 -26.17
C ALA A 21 1.38 -1.53 -24.74
N LEU A 22 2.39 -0.88 -24.16
CA LEU A 22 2.62 -0.92 -22.72
C LEU A 22 1.34 -0.40 -22.08
N ALA A 23 0.55 -1.30 -21.51
CA ALA A 23 -0.59 -0.92 -20.72
C ALA A 23 -0.07 -0.04 -19.60
N GLN A 24 -0.30 1.29 -19.70
CA GLN A 24 -0.01 2.20 -18.62
C GLN A 24 -0.93 1.80 -17.48
N GLN A 25 -0.36 1.24 -16.41
CA GLN A 25 -1.09 1.08 -15.16
C GLN A 25 -1.59 2.47 -14.73
N PRO A 26 -2.88 2.62 -14.44
CA PRO A 26 -3.39 3.86 -13.91
C PRO A 26 -2.55 4.20 -12.67
N ALA A 27 -2.12 5.46 -12.59
CA ALA A 27 -1.37 5.93 -11.42
C ALA A 27 -2.16 5.57 -10.16
N PRO A 28 -1.52 5.04 -9.10
CA PRO A 28 -2.21 4.71 -7.88
C PRO A 28 -2.94 5.94 -7.37
N THR A 29 -4.25 5.80 -7.14
CA THR A 29 -5.04 6.88 -6.54
C THR A 29 -4.43 7.18 -5.18
N PRO A 30 -4.06 8.44 -4.89
CA PRO A 30 -3.55 8.78 -3.57
C PRO A 30 -4.51 8.32 -2.50
N ALA A 31 -4.01 7.63 -1.47
CA ALA A 31 -4.84 7.27 -0.33
C ALA A 31 -5.46 8.55 0.27
N PRO A 32 -6.75 8.54 0.65
CA PRO A 32 -7.36 9.71 1.28
C PRO A 32 -6.58 10.05 2.55
N ALA A 33 -6.35 11.35 2.77
CA ALA A 33 -5.71 11.82 3.99
C ALA A 33 -6.48 11.34 5.22
N LEU A 34 -5.76 10.93 6.27
CA LEU A 34 -6.39 10.50 7.52
C LEU A 34 -7.10 11.69 8.18
N THR A 35 -8.41 11.60 8.26
CA THR A 35 -9.23 12.56 9.02
C THR A 35 -9.41 12.07 10.44
N TYR A 36 -9.77 12.99 11.36
CA TYR A 36 -10.11 12.60 12.73
C TYR A 36 -11.24 11.57 12.79
N ALA A 37 -12.28 11.72 11.95
CA ALA A 37 -13.38 10.76 11.88
C ALA A 37 -12.94 9.36 11.46
N LEU A 38 -12.02 9.25 10.50
CA LEU A 38 -11.43 7.97 10.10
C LEU A 38 -10.55 7.39 11.21
N ALA A 39 -9.82 8.24 11.92
CA ALA A 39 -9.02 7.82 13.06
C ALA A 39 -9.90 7.27 14.20
N GLU A 40 -11.04 7.89 14.48
CA GLU A 40 -12.02 7.38 15.45
C GLU A 40 -12.58 6.01 15.06
N GLN A 41 -12.92 5.82 13.79
CA GLN A 41 -13.39 4.52 13.29
C GLN A 41 -12.31 3.44 13.46
N ALA A 42 -11.08 3.74 13.08
CA ALA A 42 -9.95 2.82 13.24
C ALA A 42 -9.69 2.50 14.72
N MET A 43 -9.70 3.50 15.58
CA MET A 43 -9.53 3.32 17.03
C MET A 43 -10.63 2.45 17.63
N THR A 44 -11.88 2.70 17.23
CA THR A 44 -13.04 1.92 17.70
C THR A 44 -12.91 0.44 17.33
N ALA A 45 -12.55 0.15 16.09
CA ALA A 45 -12.35 -1.21 15.62
C ALA A 45 -11.19 -1.91 16.33
N ALA A 46 -10.07 -1.22 16.51
CA ALA A 46 -8.90 -1.75 17.21
C ALA A 46 -9.20 -2.04 18.70
N LEU A 47 -9.94 -1.16 19.37
CA LEU A 47 -10.37 -1.39 20.76
C LEU A 47 -11.33 -2.56 20.89
N ALA A 48 -12.25 -2.75 19.93
CA ALA A 48 -13.16 -3.89 19.92
C ALA A 48 -12.37 -5.20 19.80
N GLU A 49 -11.39 -5.26 18.91
CA GLU A 49 -10.52 -6.43 18.72
C GLU A 49 -9.68 -6.71 19.97
N ALA A 50 -9.08 -5.68 20.56
CA ALA A 50 -8.28 -5.82 21.78
C ALA A 50 -9.11 -6.36 22.94
N ARG A 51 -10.35 -5.88 23.11
CA ARG A 51 -11.27 -6.38 24.14
C ARG A 51 -11.71 -7.82 23.90
N ALA A 52 -12.00 -8.18 22.66
CA ALA A 52 -12.38 -9.54 22.28
C ALA A 52 -11.29 -10.57 22.60
N ASN A 53 -10.03 -10.16 22.51
CA ASN A 53 -8.87 -11.00 22.79
C ASN A 53 -8.30 -10.84 24.21
N ASN A 54 -8.91 -10.03 25.06
CA ASN A 54 -8.42 -9.70 26.41
C ASN A 54 -7.00 -9.11 26.43
N TRP A 55 -6.66 -8.29 25.44
CA TRP A 55 -5.39 -7.60 25.37
C TRP A 55 -5.47 -6.24 26.08
N ASN A 56 -4.51 -5.96 26.93
CA ASN A 56 -4.32 -4.65 27.55
C ASN A 56 -3.12 -3.97 26.88
N LEU A 57 -3.37 -3.08 25.96
CA LEU A 57 -2.33 -2.47 25.13
C LEU A 57 -2.60 -0.98 24.88
N THR A 58 -1.62 -0.33 24.28
CA THR A 58 -1.76 1.03 23.75
C THR A 58 -1.96 0.96 22.24
N ILE A 59 -2.96 1.67 21.73
CA ILE A 59 -3.27 1.80 20.31
C ILE A 59 -2.90 3.20 19.87
N VAL A 60 -2.18 3.30 18.76
CA VAL A 60 -1.84 4.57 18.10
C VAL A 60 -2.40 4.54 16.69
N VAL A 61 -3.18 5.55 16.34
CA VAL A 61 -3.56 5.85 14.96
C VAL A 61 -2.72 7.04 14.51
N ALA A 62 -1.87 6.84 13.53
CA ALA A 62 -0.94 7.84 13.02
C ALA A 62 -1.26 8.21 11.56
N ASP A 63 -0.89 9.42 11.18
CA ASP A 63 -0.97 9.91 9.80
C ASP A 63 0.19 9.38 8.94
N GLU A 64 0.24 9.82 7.68
CA GLU A 64 1.26 9.45 6.71
C GLU A 64 2.69 9.89 7.10
N TYR A 65 2.82 10.78 8.06
CA TYR A 65 4.11 11.24 8.59
C TYR A 65 4.54 10.47 9.85
N GLY A 66 3.74 9.49 10.28
CA GLY A 66 3.96 8.75 11.51
C GLY A 66 3.60 9.55 12.77
N LEU A 67 2.91 10.68 12.61
CA LEU A 67 2.47 11.51 13.74
C LEU A 67 1.13 11.00 14.29
N PRO A 68 1.03 10.81 15.61
CA PRO A 68 -0.20 10.34 16.21
C PRO A 68 -1.36 11.32 16.03
N VAL A 69 -2.47 10.85 15.46
CA VAL A 69 -3.74 11.54 15.43
C VAL A 69 -4.59 11.19 16.65
N MET A 70 -4.53 9.92 17.06
CA MET A 70 -5.18 9.41 18.27
C MET A 70 -4.29 8.41 18.98
N ILE A 71 -4.32 8.46 20.30
CA ILE A 71 -3.66 7.48 21.18
C ILE A 71 -4.66 7.05 22.25
N HIS A 72 -4.79 5.75 22.44
CA HIS A 72 -5.58 5.19 23.52
C HIS A 72 -4.76 4.15 24.27
N ARG A 73 -4.40 4.45 25.51
CA ARG A 73 -3.81 3.47 26.43
C ARG A 73 -4.93 2.86 27.25
N MET A 74 -5.17 1.57 27.04
CA MET A 74 -6.19 0.83 27.78
C MET A 74 -5.83 0.71 29.26
N ASP A 75 -6.85 0.56 30.09
CA ASP A 75 -6.66 0.30 31.51
C ASP A 75 -5.85 -1.01 31.69
N GLY A 76 -4.83 -0.96 32.53
CA GLY A 76 -3.92 -2.06 32.75
C GLY A 76 -2.77 -2.18 31.73
N ALA A 77 -2.75 -1.39 30.65
CA ALA A 77 -1.61 -1.31 29.74
C ALA A 77 -0.40 -0.63 30.40
N SER A 78 0.78 -1.24 30.26
CA SER A 78 2.02 -0.73 30.85
C SER A 78 2.50 0.57 30.18
N ALA A 79 3.33 1.35 30.87
CA ALA A 79 4.01 2.51 30.30
C ALA A 79 4.86 2.11 29.08
N ARG A 80 5.53 0.95 29.14
CA ARG A 80 6.30 0.41 28.03
C ARG A 80 5.44 0.12 26.78
N SER A 81 4.19 -0.31 26.96
CA SER A 81 3.23 -0.49 25.86
C SER A 81 3.02 0.80 25.07
N TYR A 82 2.99 1.94 25.74
CA TYR A 82 2.87 3.26 25.12
C TYR A 82 4.08 3.59 24.25
N GLU A 83 5.29 3.44 24.77
CA GLU A 83 6.53 3.70 24.05
C GLU A 83 6.68 2.79 22.82
N ILE A 84 6.36 1.50 22.96
CA ILE A 84 6.39 0.53 21.87
C ILE A 84 5.37 0.89 20.78
N ALA A 85 4.16 1.31 21.14
CA ALA A 85 3.13 1.67 20.17
C ALA A 85 3.55 2.87 19.31
N LEU A 86 4.16 3.90 19.94
CA LEU A 86 4.71 5.05 19.21
C LEU A 86 5.87 4.65 18.29
N ALA A 87 6.79 3.83 18.78
CA ALA A 87 7.91 3.36 17.98
C ALA A 87 7.45 2.54 16.76
N LYS A 88 6.44 1.69 16.95
CA LYS A 88 5.86 0.90 15.85
C LYS A 88 5.20 1.78 14.78
N ALA A 89 4.45 2.80 15.18
CA ALA A 89 3.84 3.76 14.24
C ALA A 89 4.89 4.45 13.36
N LYS A 90 6.03 4.82 13.96
CA LYS A 90 7.15 5.43 13.24
C LYS A 90 7.81 4.44 12.27
N VAL A 91 8.06 3.21 12.69
CA VAL A 91 8.65 2.17 11.81
C VAL A 91 7.76 1.91 10.59
N VAL A 92 6.44 1.81 10.76
CA VAL A 92 5.51 1.62 9.65
C VAL A 92 5.58 2.79 8.66
N GLN A 93 5.67 4.00 9.15
CA GLN A 93 5.80 5.20 8.30
C GLN A 93 7.13 5.19 7.52
N GLU A 94 8.24 4.88 8.18
CA GLU A 94 9.58 4.89 7.57
C GLU A 94 9.79 3.76 6.56
N THR A 95 9.20 2.60 6.80
CA THR A 95 9.46 1.38 6.01
C THR A 95 8.33 1.01 5.06
N GLY A 96 7.10 1.48 5.30
CA GLY A 96 5.90 1.10 4.54
C GLY A 96 5.46 -0.35 4.76
N ILE A 97 6.10 -1.09 5.66
CA ILE A 97 5.75 -2.47 6.01
C ILE A 97 5.15 -2.54 7.41
N SER A 98 4.34 -3.57 7.67
CA SER A 98 3.75 -3.73 8.99
C SER A 98 4.83 -3.98 10.05
N SER A 99 4.62 -3.45 11.25
CA SER A 99 5.58 -3.62 12.35
C SER A 99 5.74 -5.10 12.79
N GLY A 100 4.78 -5.96 12.44
CA GLY A 100 4.87 -7.40 12.65
C GLY A 100 5.85 -8.08 11.68
N GLU A 101 5.89 -7.62 10.44
CA GLU A 101 6.83 -8.12 9.41
C GLU A 101 8.25 -7.60 9.63
N TYR A 102 8.39 -6.39 10.15
CA TYR A 102 9.70 -5.79 10.41
C TYR A 102 10.49 -6.54 11.51
N GLY A 103 9.82 -7.22 12.42
CA GLY A 103 10.42 -7.94 13.55
C GLY A 103 10.74 -9.42 13.27
N THR A 104 10.50 -9.90 12.06
CA THR A 104 10.80 -11.28 11.63
C THR A 104 12.02 -11.33 10.73
#